data_13023d0283eaef600d3dc006a9315999
#
_entry.id   13023d0283eaef600d3dc006a9315999
#
_cell.length_a   1.000
_cell.length_b   1.000
_cell.length_c   1.000
_cell.angle_alpha   90.00
_cell.angle_beta   90.00
_cell.angle_gamma   90.00
#
_symmetry.space_group_name_H-M   'P 1'
#
loop_
_entity.id
_entity.type
_entity.pdbx_description
1 polymer ?
#
loop_
_entity_poly.entity_id
_entity_poly.type
_entity_poly.pdbx_seq_one_letter_code
_entity_poly.pdbx_strand_id
1 'polypeptide(L)'
;IIRKLSGENSTITIESDEKYNTTITCDKAIFQIQGKDGDEFSYIPHIERDKFITLSQFTLKEIIRQTIFSISPNDSNKMMTGELMEVTGNELKLVSLDGHRMSIRKVALKEQYSDIKVIVPGKTLGEISKILNGDNDSEVQIFFSTNHIMFEFDDTIVLSRLIEGEYFRINQMLSSDYETKVTL
;
A
#
# COMPACT_ATOMS: atom_id res chain seq x y z
N ILE A 1 10.96 19.51 -5.43
CA ILE A 1 11.98 20.45 -5.92
C ILE A 1 12.81 19.74 -6.99
N ILE A 2 13.57 18.69 -6.68
CA ILE A 2 14.52 18.00 -7.57
C ILE A 2 13.91 17.65 -8.93
N ARG A 3 12.72 17.00 -8.95
CA ARG A 3 12.02 16.62 -10.19
C ARG A 3 11.67 17.78 -11.13
N LYS A 4 11.65 19.02 -10.62
CA LYS A 4 11.34 20.23 -11.40
C LYS A 4 12.60 20.99 -11.85
N LEU A 5 13.77 20.59 -11.34
CA LEU A 5 15.04 21.25 -11.59
C LEU A 5 15.91 20.52 -12.61
N SER A 6 15.72 19.21 -12.76
CA SER A 6 16.55 18.39 -13.64
C SER A 6 16.20 18.64 -15.13
N GLY A 7 17.06 19.38 -15.84
CA GLY A 7 17.22 19.29 -17.30
C GLY A 7 18.14 18.11 -17.64
N GLU A 8 18.19 17.70 -18.91
CA GLU A 8 18.91 16.50 -19.38
C GLU A 8 20.42 16.45 -19.03
N ASN A 9 21.04 17.55 -18.57
CA ASN A 9 22.46 17.61 -18.22
C ASN A 9 22.75 18.49 -16.99
N SER A 10 21.76 18.74 -16.11
CA SER A 10 21.98 19.61 -14.95
C SER A 10 22.51 18.83 -13.77
N THR A 11 23.55 19.34 -13.13
CA THR A 11 24.06 18.82 -11.85
C THR A 11 23.32 19.49 -10.71
N ILE A 12 22.80 18.69 -9.78
CA ILE A 12 22.15 19.17 -8.55
C ILE A 12 23.13 18.96 -7.40
N THR A 13 23.44 20.05 -6.69
CA THR A 13 24.26 20.02 -5.49
C THR A 13 23.37 20.22 -4.28
N ILE A 14 23.51 19.36 -3.28
CA ILE A 14 22.78 19.43 -2.01
C ILE A 14 23.80 19.51 -0.90
N GLU A 15 23.78 20.61 -0.14
CA GLU A 15 24.70 20.87 0.97
C GLU A 15 23.89 21.16 2.24
N SER A 16 24.31 20.60 3.35
CA SER A 16 23.70 20.87 4.67
C SER A 16 24.75 21.35 5.65
N ASP A 17 24.45 22.40 6.42
CA ASP A 17 25.31 22.92 7.47
C ASP A 17 25.05 22.23 8.83
N GLU A 18 25.85 22.57 9.84
CA GLU A 18 25.73 22.04 11.22
C GLU A 18 24.41 22.43 11.92
N LYS A 19 23.68 23.41 11.37
CA LYS A 19 22.35 23.85 11.85
C LYS A 19 21.23 23.26 11.05
N TYR A 20 21.52 22.25 10.20
CA TYR A 20 20.59 21.56 9.33
C TYR A 20 19.95 22.46 8.25
N ASN A 21 20.52 23.65 7.95
CA ASN A 21 20.07 24.40 6.77
C ASN A 21 20.59 23.71 5.53
N THR A 22 19.68 23.27 4.68
CA THR A 22 20.00 22.57 3.46
C THR A 22 19.81 23.48 2.27
N THR A 23 20.87 23.67 1.50
CA THR A 23 20.88 24.42 0.24
C THR A 23 20.91 23.45 -0.94
N ILE A 24 19.96 23.61 -1.84
CA ILE A 24 19.87 22.84 -3.10
C ILE A 24 20.14 23.82 -4.24
N THR A 25 21.21 23.57 -4.99
CA THR A 25 21.60 24.39 -6.15
C THR A 25 21.51 23.57 -7.44
N CYS A 26 20.99 24.20 -8.47
CA CYS A 26 20.97 23.64 -9.82
C CYS A 26 21.03 24.81 -10.82
N ASP A 27 22.11 24.92 -11.56
CA ASP A 27 22.40 26.03 -12.44
C ASP A 27 22.26 27.40 -11.72
N LYS A 28 21.26 28.21 -12.07
CA LYS A 28 20.97 29.51 -11.45
C LYS A 28 19.93 29.42 -10.33
N ALA A 29 19.33 28.25 -10.10
CA ALA A 29 18.30 28.07 -9.08
C ALA A 29 18.92 27.69 -7.74
N ILE A 30 18.55 28.38 -6.69
CA ILE A 30 18.99 28.13 -5.30
C ILE A 30 17.75 28.01 -4.43
N PHE A 31 17.66 26.92 -3.68
CA PHE A 31 16.60 26.69 -2.70
C PHE A 31 17.21 26.45 -1.33
N GLN A 32 16.60 27.02 -0.31
CA GLN A 32 16.98 26.79 1.08
C GLN A 32 15.82 26.14 1.80
N ILE A 33 16.11 25.04 2.51
CA ILE A 33 15.15 24.30 3.33
C ILE A 33 15.77 24.07 4.69
N GLN A 34 14.96 24.23 5.74
CA GLN A 34 15.36 23.85 7.08
C GLN A 34 15.20 22.33 7.21
N GLY A 35 16.29 21.64 7.44
CA GLY A 35 16.32 20.22 7.80
C GLY A 35 16.04 20.00 9.30
N LYS A 36 16.07 18.76 9.70
CA LYS A 36 16.03 18.30 11.09
C LYS A 36 17.18 17.36 11.34
N ASP A 37 17.52 17.18 12.61
CA ASP A 37 18.49 16.17 13.02
C ASP A 37 18.04 14.78 12.55
N GLY A 38 18.95 14.02 11.95
CA GLY A 38 18.69 12.65 11.54
C GLY A 38 18.34 11.72 12.70
N ASP A 39 18.86 11.99 13.88
CA ASP A 39 18.56 11.23 15.10
C ASP A 39 17.11 11.44 15.59
N GLU A 40 16.45 12.53 15.18
CA GLU A 40 15.01 12.74 15.43
C GLU A 40 14.11 11.98 14.44
N PHE A 41 14.68 11.31 13.43
CA PHE A 41 13.88 10.52 12.50
C PHE A 41 13.29 9.30 13.21
N SER A 42 11.99 9.12 13.05
CA SER A 42 11.28 8.01 13.69
C SER A 42 11.82 6.67 13.20
N TYR A 43 12.27 5.84 14.13
CA TYR A 43 12.67 4.48 13.82
C TYR A 43 11.47 3.67 13.33
N ILE A 44 11.72 2.79 12.35
CA ILE A 44 10.74 1.78 11.94
C ILE A 44 10.53 0.85 13.14
N PRO A 45 9.31 0.69 13.67
CA PRO A 45 9.07 -0.23 14.77
C PRO A 45 9.45 -1.65 14.35
N HIS A 46 9.95 -2.43 15.30
CA HIS A 46 10.22 -3.83 15.06
C HIS A 46 8.92 -4.58 14.78
N ILE A 47 8.84 -5.27 13.65
CA ILE A 47 7.71 -6.10 13.26
C ILE A 47 8.15 -7.57 13.34
N GLU A 48 7.40 -8.36 14.10
CA GLU A 48 7.56 -9.82 14.10
C GLU A 48 7.28 -10.36 12.71
N ARG A 49 8.12 -11.30 12.24
CA ARG A 49 8.07 -11.84 10.88
C ARG A 49 7.49 -13.26 10.81
N ASP A 50 6.81 -13.68 11.85
CA ASP A 50 6.23 -15.02 12.00
C ASP A 50 4.94 -15.22 11.19
N LYS A 51 4.20 -14.15 10.93
CA LYS A 51 2.98 -14.15 10.12
C LYS A 51 3.18 -13.40 8.83
N PHE A 52 3.28 -14.11 7.74
CA PHE A 52 3.50 -13.50 6.42
C PHE A 52 2.83 -14.31 5.31
N ILE A 53 2.71 -13.68 4.16
CA ILE A 53 2.37 -14.32 2.88
C ILE A 53 3.36 -13.87 1.81
N THR A 54 3.52 -14.68 0.78
CA THR A 54 4.36 -14.36 -0.39
C THR A 54 3.54 -14.49 -1.67
N LEU A 55 3.67 -13.50 -2.55
CA LEU A 55 3.07 -13.53 -3.87
C LEU A 55 3.90 -12.70 -4.85
N SER A 56 3.63 -12.80 -6.17
CA SER A 56 4.34 -11.98 -7.14
C SER A 56 3.94 -10.51 -7.02
N GLN A 57 4.90 -9.61 -7.23
CA GLN A 57 4.66 -8.16 -7.24
C GLN A 57 3.61 -7.77 -8.28
N PHE A 58 3.64 -8.39 -9.46
CA PHE A 58 2.63 -8.20 -10.51
C PHE A 58 1.23 -8.54 -10.01
N THR A 59 1.06 -9.71 -9.36
CA THR A 59 -0.24 -10.15 -8.84
C THR A 59 -0.77 -9.16 -7.81
N LEU A 60 0.05 -8.74 -6.85
CA LEU A 60 -0.35 -7.76 -5.84
C LEU A 60 -0.74 -6.42 -6.47
N LYS A 61 0.06 -5.91 -7.41
CA LYS A 61 -0.22 -4.69 -8.16
C LYS A 61 -1.57 -4.75 -8.88
N GLU A 62 -1.84 -5.87 -9.57
CA GLU A 62 -3.07 -6.04 -10.33
C GLU A 62 -4.32 -6.16 -9.45
N ILE A 63 -4.26 -6.90 -8.34
CA ILE A 63 -5.43 -7.00 -7.45
C ILE A 63 -5.73 -5.67 -6.77
N ILE A 64 -4.70 -4.90 -6.37
CA ILE A 64 -4.89 -3.55 -5.83
C ILE A 64 -5.53 -2.66 -6.90
N ARG A 65 -5.00 -2.63 -8.12
CA ARG A 65 -5.54 -1.82 -9.22
C ARG A 65 -7.01 -2.12 -9.51
N GLN A 66 -7.40 -3.40 -9.37
CA GLN A 66 -8.76 -3.86 -9.66
C GLN A 66 -9.74 -3.63 -8.51
N THR A 67 -9.28 -3.19 -7.34
CA THR A 67 -10.14 -2.99 -6.16
C THR A 67 -10.11 -1.56 -5.65
N ILE A 68 -8.97 -0.90 -5.63
CA ILE A 68 -8.73 0.37 -4.93
C ILE A 68 -9.66 1.52 -5.35
N PHE A 69 -10.18 1.51 -6.58
CA PHE A 69 -11.06 2.56 -7.08
C PHE A 69 -12.44 2.61 -6.37
N SER A 70 -12.79 1.57 -5.62
CA SER A 70 -14.05 1.50 -4.87
C SER A 70 -13.93 1.92 -3.42
N ILE A 71 -12.76 2.37 -2.95
CA ILE A 71 -12.65 2.96 -1.60
C ILE A 71 -13.33 4.32 -1.54
N SER A 72 -13.80 4.71 -0.36
CA SER A 72 -14.34 6.05 -0.14
C SER A 72 -13.20 7.07 -0.03
N PRO A 73 -13.27 8.19 -0.76
CA PRO A 73 -12.32 9.29 -0.57
C PRO A 73 -12.60 10.09 0.72
N ASN A 74 -13.71 9.82 1.41
CA ASN A 74 -14.21 10.61 2.51
C ASN A 74 -13.98 9.91 3.86
N ASP A 75 -13.46 10.64 4.84
CA ASP A 75 -13.09 10.14 6.18
C ASP A 75 -14.29 9.89 7.12
N SER A 76 -15.53 10.12 6.68
CA SER A 76 -16.73 9.95 7.52
C SER A 76 -16.87 8.52 8.08
N ASN A 77 -16.37 7.53 7.37
CA ASN A 77 -16.25 6.16 7.84
C ASN A 77 -14.86 5.61 7.48
N LYS A 78 -13.99 5.53 8.47
CA LYS A 78 -12.60 5.08 8.29
C LYS A 78 -12.49 3.71 7.64
N MET A 79 -13.42 2.79 7.89
CA MET A 79 -13.38 1.44 7.29
C MET A 79 -13.48 1.50 5.76
N MET A 80 -14.23 2.45 5.22
CA MET A 80 -14.40 2.62 3.78
C MET A 80 -13.20 3.29 3.10
N THR A 81 -12.28 3.89 3.86
CA THR A 81 -11.03 4.48 3.33
C THR A 81 -9.92 3.47 3.14
N GLY A 82 -10.16 2.22 3.53
CA GLY A 82 -9.25 1.10 3.38
C GLY A 82 -9.85 -0.07 2.64
N GLU A 83 -9.02 -1.03 2.33
CA GLU A 83 -9.42 -2.31 1.76
C GLU A 83 -9.30 -3.44 2.80
N LEU A 84 -10.30 -4.31 2.83
CA LEU A 84 -10.18 -5.57 3.53
C LEU A 84 -9.21 -6.46 2.77
N MET A 85 -8.17 -6.91 3.45
CA MET A 85 -7.26 -7.96 3.00
C MET A 85 -7.52 -9.20 3.86
N GLU A 86 -8.00 -10.27 3.24
CA GLU A 86 -8.36 -11.51 3.91
C GLU A 86 -7.62 -12.67 3.25
N VAL A 87 -6.91 -13.44 4.07
CA VAL A 87 -6.24 -14.68 3.67
C VAL A 87 -6.97 -15.85 4.32
N THR A 88 -7.33 -16.84 3.54
CA THR A 88 -7.94 -18.09 4.03
C THR A 88 -7.32 -19.26 3.28
N GLY A 89 -6.53 -20.04 3.98
CA GLY A 89 -5.77 -21.13 3.37
C GLY A 89 -4.83 -20.60 2.27
N ASN A 90 -5.07 -20.95 1.01
CA ASN A 90 -4.30 -20.47 -0.14
C ASN A 90 -5.03 -19.40 -0.97
N GLU A 91 -6.06 -18.76 -0.45
CA GLU A 91 -6.76 -17.68 -1.14
C GLU A 91 -6.45 -16.34 -0.46
N LEU A 92 -6.01 -15.36 -1.24
CA LEU A 92 -5.97 -13.96 -0.86
C LEU A 92 -7.16 -13.25 -1.50
N LYS A 93 -7.94 -12.54 -0.69
CA LYS A 93 -9.08 -11.74 -1.12
C LYS A 93 -8.89 -10.28 -0.72
N LEU A 94 -9.02 -9.35 -1.67
CA LEU A 94 -9.14 -7.93 -1.44
C LEU A 94 -10.58 -7.47 -1.68
N VAL A 95 -11.06 -6.61 -0.80
CA VAL A 95 -12.39 -6.01 -0.91
C VAL A 95 -12.33 -4.53 -0.57
N SER A 96 -12.92 -3.71 -1.42
CA SER A 96 -13.17 -2.29 -1.16
C SER A 96 -14.63 -1.93 -1.42
N LEU A 97 -15.14 -0.93 -0.73
CA LEU A 97 -16.50 -0.42 -0.92
C LEU A 97 -16.63 1.03 -0.43
N ASP A 98 -17.57 1.78 -0.99
CA ASP A 98 -17.90 3.16 -0.59
C ASP A 98 -19.40 3.40 -0.32
N GLY A 99 -20.20 2.34 -0.20
CA GLY A 99 -21.64 2.39 0.00
C GLY A 99 -22.46 2.43 -1.31
N HIS A 100 -21.85 2.74 -2.46
CA HIS A 100 -22.49 2.73 -3.78
C HIS A 100 -21.97 1.62 -4.69
N ARG A 101 -20.75 1.21 -4.49
CA ARG A 101 -20.07 0.18 -5.27
C ARG A 101 -19.16 -0.66 -4.38
N MET A 102 -18.87 -1.85 -4.84
CA MET A 102 -17.99 -2.79 -4.18
C MET A 102 -17.12 -3.48 -5.22
N SER A 103 -15.85 -3.61 -4.93
CA SER A 103 -14.92 -4.40 -5.74
C SER A 103 -14.35 -5.54 -4.92
N ILE A 104 -14.37 -6.73 -5.47
CA ILE A 104 -13.84 -7.95 -4.84
C ILE A 104 -12.91 -8.62 -5.83
N ARG A 105 -11.70 -8.91 -5.41
CA ARG A 105 -10.76 -9.71 -6.18
C ARG A 105 -10.18 -10.80 -5.30
N LYS A 106 -10.11 -12.01 -5.87
CA LYS A 106 -9.52 -13.20 -5.25
C LYS A 106 -8.39 -13.71 -6.11
N VAL A 107 -7.32 -14.14 -5.48
CA VAL A 107 -6.19 -14.79 -6.14
C VAL A 107 -5.74 -16.00 -5.33
N ALA A 108 -5.27 -17.04 -6.02
CA ALA A 108 -4.66 -18.18 -5.38
C ALA A 108 -3.20 -17.87 -5.01
N LEU A 109 -2.83 -18.19 -3.79
CA LEU A 109 -1.45 -18.17 -3.32
C LEU A 109 -0.79 -19.53 -3.62
N LYS A 110 0.54 -19.53 -3.70
CA LYS A 110 1.31 -20.77 -3.96
C LYS A 110 1.26 -21.73 -2.77
N GLU A 111 1.14 -21.20 -1.56
CA GLU A 111 1.23 -21.91 -0.30
C GLU A 111 -0.03 -21.73 0.55
N GLN A 112 -0.17 -22.56 1.58
CA GLN A 112 -1.21 -22.47 2.59
C GLN A 112 -0.72 -21.58 3.74
N TYR A 113 -1.58 -20.66 4.17
CA TYR A 113 -1.28 -19.74 5.25
C TYR A 113 -2.37 -19.78 6.32
N SER A 114 -2.04 -19.31 7.52
CA SER A 114 -3.04 -19.11 8.58
C SER A 114 -4.03 -18.01 8.18
N ASP A 115 -5.24 -18.10 8.70
CA ASP A 115 -6.27 -17.10 8.44
C ASP A 115 -5.84 -15.72 8.96
N ILE A 116 -5.92 -14.73 8.09
CA ILE A 116 -5.57 -13.34 8.36
C ILE A 116 -6.71 -12.47 7.85
N LYS A 117 -7.10 -11.48 8.66
CA LYS A 117 -8.11 -10.51 8.27
C LYS A 117 -7.71 -9.14 8.80
N VAL A 118 -7.38 -8.23 7.92
CA VAL A 118 -6.92 -6.88 8.25
C VAL A 118 -7.51 -5.84 7.30
N ILE A 119 -7.55 -4.59 7.75
CA ILE A 119 -7.97 -3.46 6.92
C ILE A 119 -6.76 -2.58 6.64
N VAL A 120 -6.35 -2.55 5.40
CA VAL A 120 -5.18 -1.80 4.96
C VAL A 120 -5.62 -0.44 4.42
N PRO A 121 -5.01 0.68 4.86
CA PRO A 121 -5.35 1.99 4.32
C PRO A 121 -5.18 2.04 2.79
N GLY A 122 -6.21 2.52 2.09
CA GLY A 122 -6.17 2.60 0.63
C GLY A 122 -5.05 3.50 0.10
N LYS A 123 -4.69 4.55 0.86
CA LYS A 123 -3.53 5.39 0.53
C LYS A 123 -2.25 4.56 0.49
N THR A 124 -2.03 3.67 1.45
CA THR A 124 -0.85 2.79 1.48
C THR A 124 -0.84 1.87 0.26
N LEU A 125 -1.94 1.18 -0.03
CA LEU A 125 -2.03 0.29 -1.19
C LEU A 125 -1.84 1.05 -2.50
N GLY A 126 -2.42 2.25 -2.60
CA GLY A 126 -2.25 3.11 -3.77
C GLY A 126 -0.80 3.53 -4.03
N GLU A 127 -0.03 3.81 -2.98
CA GLU A 127 1.39 4.14 -3.13
C GLU A 127 2.22 2.88 -3.44
N ILE A 128 1.94 1.75 -2.77
CA ILE A 128 2.62 0.47 -3.04
C ILE A 128 2.42 0.06 -4.50
N SER A 129 1.21 0.14 -5.03
CA SER A 129 0.92 -0.25 -6.42
C SER A 129 1.72 0.53 -7.47
N LYS A 130 2.20 1.74 -7.12
CA LYS A 130 3.03 2.57 -8.03
C LYS A 130 4.50 2.14 -8.07
N ILE A 131 5.00 1.55 -6.98
CA ILE A 131 6.41 1.17 -6.83
C ILE A 131 6.66 -0.33 -7.04
N LEU A 132 5.61 -1.16 -6.98
CA LEU A 132 5.71 -2.58 -7.32
C LEU A 132 6.10 -2.77 -8.78
N ASN A 133 6.99 -3.72 -9.01
CA ASN A 133 7.41 -4.09 -10.36
C ASN A 133 6.24 -4.74 -11.13
N GLY A 134 6.25 -4.60 -12.45
CA GLY A 134 5.29 -5.26 -13.35
C GLY A 134 5.72 -6.67 -13.78
N ASP A 135 6.75 -7.22 -13.16
CA ASP A 135 7.34 -8.51 -13.47
C ASP A 135 6.68 -9.62 -12.62
N ASN A 136 6.37 -10.75 -13.25
CA ASN A 136 5.80 -11.91 -12.57
C ASN A 136 6.81 -12.69 -11.72
N ASP A 137 8.09 -12.55 -12.02
CA ASP A 137 9.15 -13.32 -11.36
C ASP A 137 9.60 -12.69 -10.03
N SER A 138 9.35 -11.38 -9.85
CA SER A 138 9.66 -10.66 -8.62
C SER A 138 8.58 -10.91 -7.55
N GLU A 139 9.00 -11.26 -6.35
CA GLU A 139 8.11 -11.54 -5.23
C GLU A 139 8.03 -10.37 -4.25
N VAL A 140 6.93 -10.31 -3.51
CA VAL A 140 6.73 -9.46 -2.34
C VAL A 140 6.33 -10.32 -1.16
N GLN A 141 6.93 -10.07 -0.01
CA GLN A 141 6.53 -10.63 1.26
C GLN A 141 5.70 -9.60 2.03
N ILE A 142 4.57 -10.03 2.56
CA ILE A 142 3.67 -9.19 3.34
C ILE A 142 3.61 -9.75 4.74
N PHE A 143 4.08 -8.99 5.72
CA PHE A 143 4.10 -9.36 7.12
C PHE A 143 2.96 -8.68 7.87
N PHE A 144 2.35 -9.41 8.80
CA PHE A 144 1.19 -8.95 9.55
C PHE A 144 1.49 -8.95 11.04
N SER A 145 1.22 -7.85 11.70
CA SER A 145 1.20 -7.75 13.15
C SER A 145 -0.15 -7.24 13.64
N THR A 146 -0.32 -7.08 14.94
CA THR A 146 -1.59 -6.64 15.53
C THR A 146 -2.08 -5.31 14.95
N ASN A 147 -1.18 -4.35 14.74
CA ASN A 147 -1.54 -2.97 14.35
C ASN A 147 -0.85 -2.50 13.09
N HIS A 148 0.02 -3.32 12.49
CA HIS A 148 0.80 -2.93 11.33
C HIS A 148 0.81 -4.01 10.26
N ILE A 149 1.02 -3.57 9.04
CA ILE A 149 1.33 -4.38 7.88
C ILE A 149 2.64 -3.87 7.29
N MET A 150 3.51 -4.79 6.89
CA MET A 150 4.79 -4.46 6.28
C MET A 150 4.92 -5.21 4.96
N PHE A 151 5.32 -4.50 3.93
CA PHE A 151 5.61 -5.04 2.61
C PHE A 151 7.11 -4.98 2.40
N GLU A 152 7.71 -6.09 2.04
CA GLU A 152 9.13 -6.20 1.75
C GLU A 152 9.32 -6.79 0.35
N PHE A 153 10.00 -6.06 -0.51
CA PHE A 153 10.29 -6.46 -1.89
C PHE A 153 11.49 -5.70 -2.40
N ASP A 154 12.34 -6.37 -3.15
CA ASP A 154 13.63 -5.87 -3.58
C ASP A 154 14.40 -5.29 -2.36
N ASP A 155 14.93 -4.09 -2.44
CA ASP A 155 15.58 -3.38 -1.32
C ASP A 155 14.63 -2.40 -0.61
N THR A 156 13.30 -2.62 -0.72
CA THR A 156 12.28 -1.69 -0.23
C THR A 156 11.47 -2.30 0.90
N ILE A 157 11.30 -1.56 1.98
CA ILE A 157 10.41 -1.87 3.09
C ILE A 157 9.37 -0.75 3.20
N VAL A 158 8.08 -1.12 3.16
CA VAL A 158 6.97 -0.21 3.38
C VAL A 158 6.18 -0.67 4.60
N LEU A 159 6.14 0.15 5.63
CA LEU A 159 5.38 -0.10 6.84
C LEU A 159 4.15 0.81 6.89
N SER A 160 3.00 0.25 7.28
CA SER A 160 1.76 1.00 7.48
C SER A 160 1.03 0.54 8.73
N ARG A 161 0.34 1.46 9.41
CA ARG A 161 -0.64 1.08 10.43
C ARG A 161 -1.90 0.55 9.73
N LEU A 162 -2.51 -0.45 10.36
CA LEU A 162 -3.80 -0.98 9.97
C LEU A 162 -4.92 -0.06 10.46
N ILE A 163 -6.06 -0.11 9.80
CA ILE A 163 -7.29 0.52 10.28
C ILE A 163 -7.93 -0.45 11.29
N GLU A 164 -8.10 0.00 12.52
CA GLU A 164 -8.70 -0.79 13.60
C GLU A 164 -10.22 -0.87 13.44
N GLY A 165 -10.78 -2.06 13.67
CA GLY A 165 -12.21 -2.33 13.69
C GLY A 165 -12.62 -3.54 12.86
N GLU A 166 -13.90 -3.82 12.81
CA GLU A 166 -14.48 -4.87 11.96
C GLU A 166 -14.91 -4.29 10.62
N TYR A 167 -14.47 -4.93 9.54
CA TYR A 167 -14.95 -4.60 8.21
C TYR A 167 -16.40 -5.08 8.02
N PHE A 168 -17.08 -4.52 7.05
CA PHE A 168 -18.47 -4.84 6.73
C PHE A 168 -18.67 -6.34 6.44
N ARG A 169 -19.88 -6.83 6.73
CA ARG A 169 -20.26 -8.23 6.43
C ARG A 169 -20.59 -8.40 4.96
N ILE A 170 -19.56 -8.50 4.14
CA ILE A 170 -19.63 -8.52 2.67
C ILE A 170 -20.64 -9.55 2.15
N ASN A 171 -20.66 -10.76 2.71
CA ASN A 171 -21.55 -11.83 2.26
C ASN A 171 -23.05 -11.49 2.45
N GLN A 172 -23.37 -10.60 3.40
CA GLN A 172 -24.76 -10.15 3.62
C GLN A 172 -25.16 -9.01 2.67
N MET A 173 -24.18 -8.32 2.08
CA MET A 173 -24.40 -7.23 1.13
C MET A 173 -24.54 -7.71 -0.31
N LEU A 174 -24.04 -8.92 -0.60
CA LEU A 174 -24.15 -9.54 -1.91
C LEU A 174 -25.53 -10.22 -2.01
N SER A 175 -26.41 -9.65 -2.81
CA SER A 175 -27.68 -10.31 -3.18
C SER A 175 -27.38 -11.50 -4.11
N SER A 176 -28.10 -12.60 -3.90
CA SER A 176 -28.15 -13.74 -4.84
C SER A 176 -29.42 -13.75 -5.68
N ASP A 177 -30.29 -12.77 -5.48
CA ASP A 177 -31.55 -12.64 -6.17
C ASP A 177 -31.38 -11.74 -7.40
N TYR A 178 -31.28 -12.33 -8.56
CA TYR A 178 -31.10 -11.66 -9.84
C TYR A 178 -32.28 -11.95 -10.76
N GLU A 179 -32.91 -10.93 -11.30
CA GLU A 179 -33.94 -11.08 -12.36
C GLU A 179 -33.34 -11.59 -13.68
N THR A 180 -32.09 -11.23 -13.93
CA THR A 180 -31.37 -11.62 -15.15
C THR A 180 -29.92 -12.01 -14.84
N LYS A 181 -29.50 -13.16 -15.35
CA LYS A 181 -28.12 -13.65 -15.26
C LYS A 181 -27.55 -13.87 -16.66
N VAL A 182 -26.40 -13.27 -16.93
CA VAL A 182 -25.63 -13.45 -18.17
C VAL A 182 -24.33 -14.17 -17.84
N THR A 183 -24.02 -15.20 -18.61
CA THR A 183 -22.73 -15.89 -18.55
C THR A 183 -21.95 -15.51 -19.80
N LEU A 184 -20.76 -14.93 -19.64
CA LEU A 184 -19.85 -14.52 -20.71
C LEU A 184 -18.75 -15.57 -20.87
#